data_c22405661510d750fba9e0f5d6742195
#
_entry.id   c22405661510d750fba9e0f5d6742195
#
_cell.length_a   1.000
_cell.length_b   1.000
_cell.length_c   1.000
_cell.angle_alpha   90.00
_cell.angle_beta   90.00
_cell.angle_gamma   90.00
#
_symmetry.space_group_name_H-M   'P 1'
#
loop_
_entity.id
_entity.type
_entity.pdbx_description
1 polymer ?
#
loop_
_entity_poly.entity_id
_entity_poly.type
_entity_poly.pdbx_seq_one_letter_code
_entity_poly.pdbx_strand_id
1 'polypeptide(L)'
;MSYIDAFYKRDEDKVRVVERDSKGQRKFVDYDARYTFYYPDSRGKHRSIFGEQLQKVQCSTFKQFIKEQKIRSNKKLYEQDINPVFRCLEENYLGKETPKLNVVFFDIEVDFDPQRGYSTTDDPFMPITAITCYLSWSDQLVTLAVPPKTLNMSGAKMATERFENVMLFEKEADMLDAFLTLIDDADILSGWNSEGYDIPYTVGRIQKTLSSDDTRRLCFWGEKPKRRTF
;
A
#
# COMPACT_ATOMS: atom_id res chain seq x y z
N MET A 1 -12.03 -0.52 -16.85
CA MET A 1 -11.63 -0.49 -15.42
C MET A 1 -10.45 -1.41 -15.24
N SER A 2 -9.40 -0.93 -14.62
CA SER A 2 -8.17 -1.68 -14.36
C SER A 2 -7.92 -1.74 -12.86
N TYR A 3 -7.26 -2.80 -12.40
CA TYR A 3 -6.90 -2.93 -11.00
C TYR A 3 -5.59 -2.19 -10.69
N ILE A 4 -5.50 -1.70 -9.46
CA ILE A 4 -4.30 -1.09 -8.88
C ILE A 4 -3.56 -2.14 -8.06
N ASP A 5 -4.29 -2.82 -7.16
CA ASP A 5 -3.77 -3.85 -6.26
C ASP A 5 -4.88 -4.80 -5.86
N ALA A 6 -4.52 -5.96 -5.30
CA ALA A 6 -5.47 -6.97 -4.85
C ALA A 6 -5.00 -7.63 -3.55
N PHE A 7 -5.94 -7.84 -2.65
CA PHE A 7 -5.70 -8.42 -1.33
C PHE A 7 -6.58 -9.64 -1.09
N TYR A 8 -5.98 -10.75 -0.61
CA TYR A 8 -6.72 -11.97 -0.28
C TYR A 8 -7.16 -12.00 1.18
N LYS A 9 -8.47 -11.93 1.40
CA LYS A 9 -9.13 -12.08 2.69
C LYS A 9 -9.49 -13.54 2.94
N ARG A 10 -8.54 -14.28 3.52
CA ARG A 10 -8.68 -15.73 3.73
C ARG A 10 -9.90 -16.09 4.57
N ASP A 11 -10.17 -15.31 5.62
CA ASP A 11 -11.26 -15.61 6.58
C ASP A 11 -12.65 -15.42 5.97
N GLU A 12 -12.75 -14.64 4.90
CA GLU A 12 -13.98 -14.36 4.16
C GLU A 12 -14.08 -15.17 2.85
N ASP A 13 -13.05 -15.93 2.47
CA ASP A 13 -12.92 -16.55 1.15
C ASP A 13 -13.11 -15.53 0.00
N LYS A 14 -12.58 -14.31 0.17
CA LYS A 14 -12.73 -13.21 -0.79
C LYS A 14 -11.36 -12.70 -1.28
N VAL A 15 -11.36 -12.22 -2.52
CA VAL A 15 -10.28 -11.38 -3.06
C VAL A 15 -10.85 -9.97 -3.20
N ARG A 16 -10.33 -9.03 -2.42
CA ARG A 16 -10.63 -7.62 -2.56
C ARG A 16 -9.66 -7.00 -3.56
N VAL A 17 -10.20 -6.32 -4.54
CA VAL A 17 -9.45 -5.62 -5.58
C VAL A 17 -9.74 -4.14 -5.47
N VAL A 18 -8.71 -3.31 -5.56
CA VAL A 18 -8.86 -1.87 -5.75
C VAL A 18 -8.70 -1.54 -7.22
N GLU A 19 -9.65 -0.79 -7.75
CA GLU A 19 -9.73 -0.34 -9.14
C GLU A 19 -9.71 1.18 -9.22
N ARG A 20 -9.27 1.72 -10.38
CA ARG A 20 -9.63 3.08 -10.80
C ARG A 20 -10.55 3.03 -12.00
N ASP A 21 -11.60 3.84 -11.95
CA ASP A 21 -12.49 4.01 -13.11
C ASP A 21 -11.91 5.00 -14.13
N SER A 22 -12.63 5.21 -15.24
CA SER A 22 -12.22 6.15 -16.29
C SER A 22 -12.19 7.62 -15.86
N LYS A 23 -12.78 7.94 -14.70
CA LYS A 23 -12.75 9.28 -14.08
C LYS A 23 -11.64 9.39 -13.03
N GLY A 24 -10.81 8.35 -12.86
CA GLY A 24 -9.76 8.30 -11.87
C GLY A 24 -10.23 8.00 -10.43
N GLN A 25 -11.52 7.68 -10.23
CA GLN A 25 -12.05 7.40 -8.88
C GLN A 25 -11.69 5.99 -8.42
N ARG A 26 -11.21 5.87 -7.19
CA ARG A 26 -10.88 4.59 -6.56
C ARG A 26 -12.14 3.86 -6.12
N LYS A 27 -12.20 2.56 -6.40
CA LYS A 27 -13.28 1.65 -5.98
C LYS A 27 -12.71 0.36 -5.42
N PHE A 28 -13.41 -0.22 -4.45
CA PHE A 28 -13.11 -1.53 -3.90
C PHE A 28 -14.16 -2.52 -4.35
N VAL A 29 -13.71 -3.65 -4.92
CA VAL A 29 -14.59 -4.72 -5.43
C VAL A 29 -14.17 -6.03 -4.77
N ASP A 30 -15.14 -6.77 -4.24
CA ASP A 30 -14.91 -8.07 -3.64
C ASP A 30 -15.37 -9.18 -4.60
N TYR A 31 -14.45 -10.11 -4.90
CA TYR A 31 -14.70 -11.32 -5.68
C TYR A 31 -14.63 -12.54 -4.78
N ASP A 32 -15.40 -13.59 -5.11
CA ASP A 32 -15.27 -14.88 -4.43
C ASP A 32 -13.90 -15.50 -4.77
N ALA A 33 -13.16 -15.91 -3.76
CA ALA A 33 -11.90 -16.60 -3.96
C ALA A 33 -12.16 -17.96 -4.60
N ARG A 34 -11.39 -18.30 -5.63
CA ARG A 34 -11.48 -19.59 -6.32
C ARG A 34 -10.22 -20.39 -6.07
N TYR A 35 -10.41 -21.59 -5.55
CA TYR A 35 -9.34 -22.52 -5.24
C TYR A 35 -9.37 -23.65 -6.25
N THR A 36 -8.31 -23.79 -7.02
CA THR A 36 -8.23 -24.80 -8.08
C THR A 36 -6.90 -25.53 -7.99
N PHE A 37 -6.93 -26.83 -8.18
CA PHE A 37 -5.76 -27.65 -8.44
C PHE A 37 -6.11 -28.77 -9.43
N TYR A 38 -5.08 -29.43 -9.95
CA TYR A 38 -5.24 -30.54 -10.88
C TYR A 38 -4.48 -31.74 -10.37
N TYR A 39 -4.91 -32.95 -10.76
CA TYR A 39 -4.23 -34.19 -10.47
C TYR A 39 -4.31 -35.14 -11.68
N PRO A 40 -3.34 -36.09 -11.85
CA PRO A 40 -3.35 -37.06 -12.93
C PRO A 40 -4.58 -37.99 -12.85
N ASP A 41 -5.31 -38.05 -13.97
CA ASP A 41 -6.45 -38.94 -14.16
C ASP A 41 -6.67 -39.16 -15.66
N SER A 42 -6.75 -40.41 -16.10
CA SER A 42 -6.91 -40.78 -17.52
C SER A 42 -8.21 -40.30 -18.16
N ARG A 43 -9.20 -39.91 -17.34
CA ARG A 43 -10.48 -39.37 -17.79
C ARG A 43 -10.48 -37.82 -17.71
N GLY A 44 -9.36 -37.21 -17.30
CA GLY A 44 -9.23 -35.78 -17.17
C GLY A 44 -9.37 -35.06 -18.51
N LYS A 45 -9.95 -33.85 -18.48
CA LYS A 45 -10.15 -33.00 -19.67
C LYS A 45 -9.04 -31.99 -19.92
N HIS A 46 -8.10 -31.88 -19.00
CA HIS A 46 -6.97 -30.96 -19.08
C HIS A 46 -5.67 -31.72 -19.34
N ARG A 47 -4.62 -30.98 -19.75
CA ARG A 47 -3.29 -31.58 -19.93
C ARG A 47 -2.25 -30.71 -19.23
N SER A 48 -1.26 -31.36 -18.59
CA SER A 48 -0.07 -30.69 -18.11
C SER A 48 0.82 -30.25 -19.27
N ILE A 49 1.79 -29.39 -19.00
CA ILE A 49 2.83 -29.01 -19.98
C ILE A 49 3.68 -30.20 -20.43
N PHE A 50 3.63 -31.32 -19.69
CA PHE A 50 4.31 -32.60 -20.03
C PHE A 50 3.41 -33.58 -20.77
N GLY A 51 2.18 -33.16 -21.15
CA GLY A 51 1.22 -34.00 -21.90
C GLY A 51 0.36 -34.95 -21.05
N GLU A 52 0.51 -34.99 -19.73
CA GLU A 52 -0.23 -35.79 -18.78
C GLU A 52 -1.70 -35.37 -18.70
N GLN A 53 -2.65 -36.35 -18.76
CA GLN A 53 -4.06 -36.04 -18.59
C GLN A 53 -4.37 -35.66 -17.12
N LEU A 54 -5.10 -34.59 -16.94
CA LEU A 54 -5.40 -34.01 -15.63
C LEU A 54 -6.89 -33.79 -15.40
N GLN A 55 -7.34 -34.13 -14.20
CA GLN A 55 -8.67 -33.77 -13.69
C GLN A 55 -8.57 -32.52 -12.87
N LYS A 56 -9.44 -31.54 -13.16
CA LYS A 56 -9.59 -30.27 -12.39
C LYS A 56 -10.46 -30.51 -11.16
N VAL A 57 -10.02 -29.96 -10.03
CA VAL A 57 -10.82 -29.78 -8.81
C VAL A 57 -10.95 -28.29 -8.56
N GLN A 58 -12.17 -27.82 -8.34
CA GLN A 58 -12.47 -26.44 -8.00
C GLN A 58 -13.30 -26.40 -6.72
N CYS A 59 -12.89 -25.54 -5.78
CA CYS A 59 -13.52 -25.36 -4.47
C CYS A 59 -13.88 -23.89 -4.27
N SER A 60 -14.97 -23.63 -3.57
CA SER A 60 -15.45 -22.30 -3.24
C SER A 60 -14.94 -21.77 -1.89
N THR A 61 -14.39 -22.66 -1.03
CA THR A 61 -13.85 -22.26 0.28
C THR A 61 -12.46 -22.88 0.49
N PHE A 62 -11.61 -22.17 1.24
CA PHE A 62 -10.29 -22.66 1.61
C PHE A 62 -10.36 -23.97 2.41
N LYS A 63 -11.35 -24.10 3.29
CA LYS A 63 -11.57 -25.33 4.07
C LYS A 63 -11.84 -26.55 3.17
N GLN A 64 -12.69 -26.37 2.17
CA GLN A 64 -12.99 -27.42 1.20
C GLN A 64 -11.73 -27.77 0.38
N PHE A 65 -10.98 -26.77 -0.07
CA PHE A 65 -9.74 -26.95 -0.82
C PHE A 65 -8.73 -27.82 -0.07
N ILE A 66 -8.46 -27.52 1.19
CA ILE A 66 -7.55 -28.33 2.02
C ILE A 66 -8.07 -29.77 2.19
N LYS A 67 -9.38 -29.95 2.37
CA LYS A 67 -9.97 -31.28 2.47
C LYS A 67 -9.76 -32.10 1.17
N GLU A 68 -9.98 -31.49 0.01
CA GLU A 68 -9.83 -32.13 -1.29
C GLU A 68 -8.36 -32.49 -1.61
N GLN A 69 -7.40 -31.65 -1.18
CA GLN A 69 -5.97 -31.96 -1.27
C GLN A 69 -5.59 -33.17 -0.39
N LYS A 70 -6.08 -33.21 0.85
CA LYS A 70 -5.83 -34.35 1.75
C LYS A 70 -6.33 -35.68 1.20
N ILE A 71 -7.52 -35.70 0.59
CA ILE A 71 -8.09 -36.89 -0.05
C ILE A 71 -7.17 -37.43 -1.18
N ARG A 72 -6.39 -36.53 -1.81
CA ARG A 72 -5.51 -36.86 -2.95
C ARG A 72 -4.03 -36.75 -2.60
N SER A 73 -3.68 -36.82 -1.33
CA SER A 73 -2.30 -36.66 -0.86
C SER A 73 -1.31 -37.70 -1.42
N ASN A 74 -1.81 -38.81 -1.93
CA ASN A 74 -1.02 -39.86 -2.62
C ASN A 74 -0.80 -39.54 -4.12
N LYS A 75 -1.37 -38.49 -4.66
CA LYS A 75 -1.23 -38.08 -6.07
C LYS A 75 -0.36 -36.82 -6.16
N LYS A 76 0.29 -36.67 -7.33
CA LYS A 76 0.93 -35.40 -7.66
C LYS A 76 -0.15 -34.33 -7.90
N LEU A 77 -0.07 -33.20 -7.19
CA LEU A 77 -0.98 -32.09 -7.37
C LEU A 77 -0.29 -30.97 -8.12
N TYR A 78 -1.00 -30.37 -9.08
CA TYR A 78 -0.54 -29.26 -9.90
C TYR A 78 -1.31 -27.99 -9.53
N GLU A 79 -0.65 -26.85 -9.52
CA GLU A 79 -1.22 -25.52 -9.26
C GLU A 79 -1.94 -25.37 -7.90
N GLN A 80 -1.59 -26.24 -6.94
CA GLN A 80 -2.19 -26.23 -5.59
C GLN A 80 -1.74 -25.04 -4.72
N ASP A 81 -0.66 -24.38 -5.10
CA ASP A 81 0.02 -23.31 -4.40
C ASP A 81 -0.24 -21.93 -5.02
N ILE A 82 -1.00 -21.85 -6.12
CA ILE A 82 -1.35 -20.59 -6.75
C ILE A 82 -2.27 -19.79 -5.83
N ASN A 83 -1.83 -18.57 -5.50
CA ASN A 83 -2.62 -17.64 -4.69
C ASN A 83 -3.94 -17.28 -5.43
N PRO A 84 -5.10 -17.33 -4.76
CA PRO A 84 -6.40 -16.96 -5.33
C PRO A 84 -6.44 -15.56 -5.98
N VAL A 85 -5.59 -14.63 -5.54
CA VAL A 85 -5.43 -13.30 -6.16
C VAL A 85 -5.11 -13.45 -7.64
N PHE A 86 -4.10 -14.26 -8.01
CA PHE A 86 -3.69 -14.39 -9.41
C PHE A 86 -4.80 -14.98 -10.29
N ARG A 87 -5.58 -15.93 -9.77
CA ARG A 87 -6.74 -16.47 -10.50
C ARG A 87 -7.84 -15.43 -10.69
N CYS A 88 -8.10 -14.65 -9.64
CA CYS A 88 -9.07 -13.55 -9.71
C CYS A 88 -8.64 -12.51 -10.76
N LEU A 89 -7.37 -12.12 -10.76
CA LEU A 89 -6.84 -11.14 -11.70
C LEU A 89 -6.85 -11.66 -13.15
N GLU A 90 -6.48 -12.93 -13.36
CA GLU A 90 -6.54 -13.58 -14.67
C GLU A 90 -7.99 -13.59 -15.22
N GLU A 91 -8.95 -14.02 -14.42
CA GLU A 91 -10.35 -14.16 -14.85
C GLU A 91 -11.03 -12.80 -15.13
N ASN A 92 -10.68 -11.75 -14.37
CA ASN A 92 -11.43 -10.49 -14.42
C ASN A 92 -10.68 -9.35 -15.09
N TYR A 93 -9.34 -9.42 -15.17
CA TYR A 93 -8.51 -8.29 -15.63
C TYR A 93 -7.53 -8.61 -16.75
N LEU A 94 -7.42 -9.88 -17.19
CA LEU A 94 -6.56 -10.23 -18.31
C LEU A 94 -6.95 -9.43 -19.57
N GLY A 95 -5.96 -8.77 -20.18
CA GLY A 95 -6.15 -7.96 -21.38
C GLY A 95 -6.77 -6.58 -21.16
N LYS A 96 -7.02 -6.17 -19.89
CA LYS A 96 -7.42 -4.80 -19.57
C LYS A 96 -6.22 -3.87 -19.52
N GLU A 97 -6.44 -2.60 -19.87
CA GLU A 97 -5.40 -1.57 -19.82
C GLU A 97 -4.99 -1.30 -18.37
N THR A 98 -3.71 -0.96 -18.17
CA THR A 98 -3.19 -0.50 -16.87
C THR A 98 -3.78 0.86 -16.51
N PRO A 99 -4.23 1.10 -15.27
CA PRO A 99 -4.73 2.42 -14.88
C PRO A 99 -3.58 3.42 -14.79
N LYS A 100 -3.90 4.70 -14.93
CA LYS A 100 -2.98 5.76 -14.53
C LYS A 100 -2.94 5.78 -13.00
N LEU A 101 -1.78 5.47 -12.42
CA LEU A 101 -1.59 5.46 -10.98
C LEU A 101 -1.38 6.88 -10.44
N ASN A 102 -1.93 7.14 -9.27
CA ASN A 102 -1.65 8.35 -8.49
C ASN A 102 -0.40 8.10 -7.63
N VAL A 103 0.70 8.70 -8.05
CA VAL A 103 1.99 8.57 -7.35
C VAL A 103 2.29 9.85 -6.58
N VAL A 104 2.64 9.72 -5.32
CA VAL A 104 3.24 10.79 -4.52
C VAL A 104 4.73 10.52 -4.39
N PHE A 105 5.54 11.46 -4.85
CA PHE A 105 6.96 11.51 -4.49
C PHE A 105 7.11 12.47 -3.33
N PHE A 106 7.69 12.00 -2.22
CA PHE A 106 7.84 12.83 -1.03
C PHE A 106 9.21 12.68 -0.39
N ASP A 107 9.58 13.70 0.34
CA ASP A 107 10.80 13.80 1.11
C ASP A 107 10.50 14.53 2.43
N ILE A 108 11.23 14.21 3.51
CA ILE A 108 11.04 14.82 4.83
C ILE A 108 12.29 15.52 5.32
N GLU A 109 12.10 16.62 6.03
CA GLU A 109 13.15 17.29 6.79
C GLU A 109 12.89 17.09 8.28
N VAL A 110 13.92 16.75 9.02
CA VAL A 110 13.85 16.42 10.44
C VAL A 110 14.73 17.38 11.22
N ASP A 111 14.24 17.84 12.37
CA ASP A 111 14.99 18.70 13.27
C ASP A 111 16.22 17.95 13.87
N PHE A 112 17.19 18.70 14.35
CA PHE A 112 18.45 18.20 14.87
C PHE A 112 18.64 18.60 16.34
N ASP A 113 19.10 17.64 17.17
CA ASP A 113 19.45 17.88 18.56
C ASP A 113 20.98 17.91 18.71
N PRO A 114 21.60 19.05 19.09
CA PRO A 114 23.05 19.13 19.22
C PRO A 114 23.66 18.20 20.29
N GLN A 115 22.87 17.77 21.26
CA GLN A 115 23.36 16.90 22.36
C GLN A 115 23.14 15.41 22.04
N ARG A 116 22.01 15.06 21.42
CA ARG A 116 21.65 13.66 21.10
C ARG A 116 22.05 13.25 19.70
N GLY A 117 22.35 14.20 18.81
CA GLY A 117 22.66 13.93 17.42
C GLY A 117 21.42 13.72 16.55
N TYR A 118 21.59 12.97 15.45
CA TYR A 118 20.54 12.65 14.50
C TYR A 118 19.56 11.59 15.03
N SER A 119 18.31 11.82 14.79
CA SER A 119 17.23 10.89 15.08
C SER A 119 17.25 9.76 14.05
N THR A 120 16.90 8.54 14.47
CA THR A 120 16.86 7.36 13.60
C THR A 120 15.45 6.86 13.39
N THR A 121 15.25 5.97 12.44
CA THR A 121 13.94 5.33 12.20
C THR A 121 13.47 4.44 13.35
N ASP A 122 14.40 3.92 14.16
CA ASP A 122 14.10 3.09 15.34
C ASP A 122 13.78 3.93 16.58
N ASP A 123 14.37 5.14 16.67
CA ASP A 123 14.04 6.14 17.69
C ASP A 123 13.82 7.51 17.03
N PRO A 124 12.64 7.76 16.45
CA PRO A 124 12.31 9.04 15.82
C PRO A 124 11.92 10.09 16.90
N PHE A 125 12.91 10.56 17.69
CA PHE A 125 12.67 11.49 18.79
C PHE A 125 12.52 12.93 18.34
N MET A 126 13.15 13.32 17.21
CA MET A 126 13.03 14.68 16.68
C MET A 126 11.79 14.85 15.81
N PRO A 127 11.14 16.03 15.82
CA PRO A 127 9.99 16.29 14.98
C PRO A 127 10.37 16.38 13.50
N ILE A 128 9.45 16.01 12.64
CA ILE A 128 9.49 16.36 11.22
C ILE A 128 9.15 17.84 11.11
N THR A 129 10.00 18.60 10.44
CA THR A 129 9.86 20.05 10.27
C THR A 129 9.30 20.45 8.91
N ALA A 130 9.51 19.62 7.89
CA ALA A 130 8.88 19.80 6.59
C ALA A 130 8.63 18.44 5.91
N ILE A 131 7.57 18.41 5.08
CA ILE A 131 7.25 17.32 4.17
C ILE A 131 6.96 17.95 2.81
N THR A 132 7.74 17.62 1.80
CA THR A 132 7.52 18.09 0.44
C THR A 132 6.96 16.93 -0.40
N CYS A 133 5.83 17.15 -1.07
CA CYS A 133 5.13 16.17 -1.88
C CYS A 133 4.96 16.66 -3.31
N TYR A 134 5.32 15.85 -4.30
CA TYR A 134 4.87 16.01 -5.67
C TYR A 134 3.73 15.04 -5.96
N LEU A 135 2.58 15.57 -6.37
CA LEU A 135 1.35 14.83 -6.66
C LEU A 135 1.23 14.61 -8.17
N SER A 136 1.49 13.40 -8.66
CA SER A 136 1.56 13.11 -10.10
C SER A 136 0.24 13.31 -10.86
N TRP A 137 -0.91 13.22 -10.18
CA TRP A 137 -2.23 13.32 -10.81
C TRP A 137 -2.70 14.76 -11.03
N SER A 138 -2.18 15.71 -10.25
CA SER A 138 -2.50 17.14 -10.34
C SER A 138 -1.32 17.99 -10.81
N ASP A 139 -0.13 17.37 -11.00
CA ASP A 139 1.12 18.06 -11.36
C ASP A 139 1.45 19.20 -10.38
N GLN A 140 1.28 18.94 -9.08
CA GLN A 140 1.47 19.93 -8.02
C GLN A 140 2.58 19.53 -7.07
N LEU A 141 3.41 20.51 -6.71
CA LEU A 141 4.36 20.42 -5.62
C LEU A 141 3.76 21.12 -4.40
N VAL A 142 3.67 20.43 -3.27
CA VAL A 142 3.14 20.96 -2.00
C VAL A 142 4.17 20.73 -0.90
N THR A 143 4.50 21.77 -0.15
CA THR A 143 5.35 21.68 1.04
C THR A 143 4.53 22.00 2.28
N LEU A 144 4.50 21.08 3.22
CA LEU A 144 3.92 21.24 4.55
C LEU A 144 5.07 21.51 5.51
N ALA A 145 5.01 22.58 6.31
CA ALA A 145 6.13 22.93 7.19
C ALA A 145 5.68 23.46 8.56
N VAL A 146 6.49 23.13 9.56
CA VAL A 146 6.42 23.72 10.91
C VAL A 146 7.63 24.64 11.09
N PRO A 147 7.42 25.94 11.34
CA PRO A 147 8.53 26.86 11.55
C PRO A 147 9.43 26.42 12.72
N PRO A 148 10.75 26.68 12.64
CA PRO A 148 11.64 26.45 13.76
C PRO A 148 11.25 27.34 14.96
N LYS A 149 11.54 26.90 16.19
CA LYS A 149 11.20 27.62 17.43
C LYS A 149 11.77 29.00 17.50
N THR A 150 12.80 29.29 16.73
CA THR A 150 13.44 30.63 16.63
C THR A 150 12.70 31.63 15.75
N LEU A 151 11.70 31.14 14.99
CA LEU A 151 10.92 31.97 14.06
C LEU A 151 9.43 31.83 14.41
N ASN A 152 8.78 32.98 14.71
CA ASN A 152 7.34 32.99 14.93
C ASN A 152 6.55 32.83 13.62
N MET A 153 5.27 32.48 13.71
CA MET A 153 4.41 32.25 12.55
C MET A 153 4.33 33.44 11.59
N SER A 154 4.35 34.67 12.10
CA SER A 154 4.34 35.88 11.25
C SER A 154 5.63 35.96 10.42
N GLY A 155 6.79 35.75 11.05
CA GLY A 155 8.08 35.73 10.35
C GLY A 155 8.17 34.59 9.35
N ALA A 156 7.63 33.39 9.68
CA ALA A 156 7.56 32.29 8.77
C ALA A 156 6.70 32.59 7.54
N LYS A 157 5.53 33.18 7.71
CA LYS A 157 4.68 33.65 6.60
C LYS A 157 5.38 34.61 5.68
N MET A 158 6.09 35.62 6.25
CA MET A 158 6.88 36.58 5.46
C MET A 158 8.01 35.88 4.67
N ALA A 159 8.70 34.90 5.30
CA ALA A 159 9.79 34.16 4.66
C ALA A 159 9.31 33.29 3.50
N THR A 160 8.08 32.79 3.57
CA THR A 160 7.47 31.87 2.57
C THR A 160 6.53 32.58 1.60
N GLU A 161 6.28 33.89 1.73
CA GLU A 161 5.28 34.65 0.95
C GLU A 161 5.46 34.52 -0.57
N ARG A 162 6.70 34.34 -1.04
CA ARG A 162 6.99 34.11 -2.47
C ARG A 162 6.71 32.72 -2.99
N PHE A 163 6.34 31.76 -2.12
CA PHE A 163 6.08 30.38 -2.46
C PHE A 163 4.61 30.04 -2.26
N GLU A 164 3.85 29.91 -3.34
CA GLU A 164 2.41 29.61 -3.30
C GLU A 164 2.09 28.20 -2.82
N ASN A 165 3.07 27.31 -2.86
CA ASN A 165 2.92 25.88 -2.56
C ASN A 165 3.34 25.49 -1.13
N VAL A 166 3.57 26.46 -0.24
CA VAL A 166 3.97 26.21 1.16
C VAL A 166 2.79 26.42 2.10
N MET A 167 2.48 25.39 2.88
CA MET A 167 1.48 25.42 3.95
C MET A 167 2.19 25.37 5.30
N LEU A 168 1.93 26.37 6.16
CA LEU A 168 2.55 26.48 7.48
C LEU A 168 1.60 25.99 8.57
N PHE A 169 2.15 25.22 9.51
CA PHE A 169 1.46 24.68 10.68
C PHE A 169 2.14 25.12 11.97
N GLU A 170 1.38 25.30 13.03
CA GLU A 170 1.94 25.60 14.36
C GLU A 170 2.50 24.36 15.06
N LYS A 171 1.96 23.17 14.73
CA LYS A 171 2.30 21.91 15.36
C LYS A 171 2.56 20.82 14.32
N GLU A 172 3.51 19.95 14.64
CA GLU A 172 3.77 18.75 13.84
C GLU A 172 2.54 17.86 13.71
N ALA A 173 1.70 17.75 14.75
CA ALA A 173 0.47 16.95 14.70
C ALA A 173 -0.45 17.41 13.57
N ASP A 174 -0.68 18.71 13.46
CA ASP A 174 -1.57 19.28 12.44
C ASP A 174 -0.97 19.10 11.03
N MET A 175 0.35 19.23 10.91
CA MET A 175 1.08 19.00 9.66
C MET A 175 0.99 17.52 9.22
N LEU A 176 1.18 16.57 10.14
CA LEU A 176 1.09 15.14 9.85
C LEU A 176 -0.35 14.73 9.48
N ASP A 177 -1.36 15.28 10.12
CA ASP A 177 -2.76 15.04 9.75
C ASP A 177 -3.09 15.60 8.36
N ALA A 178 -2.59 16.80 8.04
CA ALA A 178 -2.71 17.39 6.70
C ALA A 178 -1.97 16.54 5.64
N PHE A 179 -0.78 16.03 5.95
CA PHE A 179 -0.05 15.10 5.08
C PHE A 179 -0.86 13.85 4.78
N LEU A 180 -1.39 13.19 5.81
CA LEU A 180 -2.22 12.00 5.66
C LEU A 180 -3.49 12.26 4.82
N THR A 181 -4.05 13.47 4.91
CA THR A 181 -5.19 13.90 4.09
C THR A 181 -4.76 14.16 2.64
N LEU A 182 -3.60 14.79 2.43
CA LEU A 182 -3.05 15.08 1.10
C LEU A 182 -2.79 13.82 0.27
N ILE A 183 -2.31 12.76 0.91
CA ILE A 183 -1.97 11.49 0.26
C ILE A 183 -3.10 10.48 0.20
N ASP A 184 -4.30 10.80 0.68
CA ASP A 184 -5.42 9.84 0.80
C ASP A 184 -5.77 9.16 -0.54
N ASP A 185 -5.65 9.87 -1.66
CA ASP A 185 -5.88 9.31 -3.00
C ASP A 185 -4.61 8.79 -3.72
N ALA A 186 -3.49 8.65 -3.00
CA ALA A 186 -2.29 8.07 -3.55
C ALA A 186 -2.41 6.54 -3.69
N ASP A 187 -1.94 6.00 -4.82
CA ASP A 187 -1.79 4.56 -5.03
C ASP A 187 -0.39 4.10 -4.64
N ILE A 188 0.60 4.98 -4.82
CA ILE A 188 2.01 4.72 -4.52
C ILE A 188 2.59 5.92 -3.77
N LEU A 189 3.30 5.64 -2.68
CA LEU A 189 4.23 6.56 -2.03
C LEU A 189 5.65 6.19 -2.42
N SER A 190 6.44 7.15 -2.88
CA SER A 190 7.81 6.96 -3.35
C SER A 190 8.68 8.15 -2.96
N GLY A 191 9.99 7.99 -3.04
CA GLY A 191 10.99 9.02 -2.75
C GLY A 191 12.39 8.43 -2.80
N TRP A 192 13.42 9.27 -2.69
CA TRP A 192 14.80 8.79 -2.63
C TRP A 192 15.04 8.08 -1.29
N ASN A 193 15.39 6.79 -1.32
CA ASN A 193 15.58 5.96 -0.13
C ASN A 193 14.38 5.97 0.86
N SER A 194 13.18 6.24 0.38
CA SER A 194 11.98 6.42 1.22
C SER A 194 11.63 5.17 2.05
N GLU A 195 11.89 3.96 1.56
CA GLU A 195 11.73 2.71 2.31
C GLU A 195 12.72 2.61 3.49
N GLY A 196 13.93 3.16 3.33
CA GLY A 196 14.97 3.10 4.34
C GLY A 196 14.84 4.15 5.42
N TYR A 197 14.28 5.32 5.10
CA TYR A 197 14.24 6.45 6.03
C TYR A 197 12.87 7.12 6.11
N ASP A 198 12.38 7.79 5.06
CA ASP A 198 11.21 8.68 5.16
C ASP A 198 9.95 7.96 5.63
N ILE A 199 9.61 6.81 5.05
CA ILE A 199 8.43 6.05 5.42
C ILE A 199 8.51 5.55 6.88
N PRO A 200 9.55 4.79 7.30
CA PRO A 200 9.62 4.31 8.68
C PRO A 200 9.74 5.44 9.70
N TYR A 201 10.42 6.54 9.37
CA TYR A 201 10.49 7.71 10.25
C TYR A 201 9.11 8.35 10.43
N THR A 202 8.41 8.62 9.33
CA THR A 202 7.05 9.19 9.33
C THR A 202 6.07 8.29 10.09
N VAL A 203 6.11 6.97 9.90
CA VAL A 203 5.30 6.01 10.69
C VAL A 203 5.57 6.18 12.19
N GLY A 204 6.83 6.23 12.60
CA GLY A 204 7.21 6.43 14.00
C GLY A 204 6.75 7.77 14.56
N ARG A 205 6.82 8.85 13.77
CA ARG A 205 6.32 10.18 14.18
C ARG A 205 4.80 10.21 14.31
N ILE A 206 4.06 9.64 13.36
CA ILE A 206 2.61 9.52 13.43
C ILE A 206 2.20 8.76 14.70
N GLN A 207 2.85 7.65 15.02
CA GLN A 207 2.58 6.88 16.24
C GLN A 207 2.81 7.68 17.52
N LYS A 208 3.84 8.51 17.57
CA LYS A 208 4.20 9.35 18.74
C LYS A 208 3.34 10.60 18.86
N THR A 209 2.92 11.18 17.75
CA THR A 209 2.37 12.54 17.69
C THR A 209 0.84 12.53 17.52
N LEU A 210 0.29 11.60 16.76
CA LEU A 210 -1.13 11.37 16.57
C LEU A 210 -1.55 10.10 17.33
N SER A 211 -1.67 8.98 16.62
CA SER A 211 -1.93 7.68 17.23
C SER A 211 -1.37 6.53 16.40
N SER A 212 -1.28 5.33 17.02
CA SER A 212 -0.94 4.11 16.27
C SER A 212 -2.00 3.74 15.23
N ASP A 213 -3.24 4.16 15.39
CA ASP A 213 -4.30 3.86 14.43
C ASP A 213 -4.27 4.81 13.22
N ASP A 214 -3.77 6.04 13.36
CA ASP A 214 -3.58 6.97 12.24
C ASP A 214 -2.57 6.44 11.21
N THR A 215 -1.65 5.56 11.60
CA THR A 215 -0.74 4.92 10.63
C THR A 215 -1.45 4.07 9.58
N ARG A 216 -2.70 3.65 9.81
CA ARG A 216 -3.52 2.91 8.84
C ARG A 216 -3.87 3.75 7.61
N ARG A 217 -3.88 5.08 7.75
CA ARG A 217 -4.13 6.04 6.66
C ARG A 217 -3.01 6.06 5.61
N LEU A 218 -1.85 5.51 5.93
CA LEU A 218 -0.76 5.28 4.95
C LEU A 218 -1.04 4.11 4.01
N CYS A 219 -2.10 3.34 4.23
CA CYS A 219 -2.43 2.16 3.45
C CYS A 219 -3.93 2.15 3.11
N PHE A 220 -4.28 2.13 1.83
CA PHE A 220 -5.67 2.09 1.40
C PHE A 220 -6.41 0.79 1.77
N TRP A 221 -5.70 -0.26 2.23
CA TRP A 221 -6.31 -1.45 2.82
C TRP A 221 -6.72 -1.27 4.28
N GLY A 222 -6.36 -0.14 4.93
CA GLY A 222 -6.57 0.11 6.35
C GLY A 222 -5.72 -0.78 7.27
N GLU A 223 -4.66 -1.37 6.76
CA GLU A 223 -3.71 -2.16 7.52
C GLU A 223 -2.63 -1.27 8.16
N LYS A 224 -2.13 -1.71 9.34
CA LYS A 224 -0.98 -1.04 9.96
C LYS A 224 0.30 -1.37 9.17
N PRO A 225 1.18 -0.39 8.93
CA PRO A 225 2.47 -0.64 8.30
C PRO A 225 3.27 -1.70 9.06
N LYS A 226 3.92 -2.59 8.33
CA LYS A 226 4.78 -3.64 8.89
C LYS A 226 6.17 -3.52 8.27
N ARG A 227 7.19 -3.38 9.12
CA ARG A 227 8.58 -3.42 8.67
C ARG A 227 8.94 -4.85 8.29
N ARG A 228 9.50 -5.05 7.10
CA ARG A 228 10.11 -6.31 6.68
C ARG A 228 11.61 -6.10 6.61
N THR A 229 12.36 -6.99 7.24
CA THR A 229 13.79 -7.17 6.99
C THR A 229 13.94 -8.23 5.90
N PHE A 230 14.66 -7.89 4.86
CA PHE A 230 15.02 -8.81 3.76
C PHE A 230 16.40 -9.40 4.03
#